data_048f7fccffffbe3e96e90b2764351ece
#
_entry.id   048f7fccffffbe3e96e90b2764351ece
#
_cell.length_a   1.000
_cell.length_b   1.000
_cell.length_c   1.000
_cell.angle_alpha   90.00
_cell.angle_beta   90.00
_cell.angle_gamma   90.00
#
_symmetry.space_group_name_H-M   'P 1'
#
loop_
_entity.id
_entity.type
_entity.pdbx_description
1 polymer ?
#
loop_
_entity_poly.entity_id
_entity_poly.type
_entity_poly.pdbx_seq_one_letter_code
_entity_poly.pdbx_strand_id
1 'polypeptide(L)'
;MKSTIIKNIILLSLLLLSLLLCKSCDSFTDVGLPKNQITRDLVFKDDQLAKSAMAGVYRSLEESGFLSGSSSGAQVILGAYVDELQSYAPATSDVSVFYQLSHMAGSSKISSLWTSTYSQIYNINAVIEGVENSENLSSEVRSRLKGEGLFLRSILHLYLVQTFGSIPYVNSTNYEVNQSISKSSIAQVYVQCKADLDAALSLLPETLATGNRIYPTKMAAYTVLARISYYEKNWDAAIQYSNAVIGNTQYKMESDLNKVFLKDNSGSIWQLLPFSSIYNTYQGNVFILNTAPPTNVALRQDFINDFEPGDSRKAAWVGQKTDSQNKTYYYPFKYKQYSTSTSSLEYSVVLRVEELYLIRAEAYIHKGQYDLAIADLNKIRNRAGLASLTAITDQNTLLNALVKERRSELFTEFGHRFYDLKQHDLLDVVMPTRKSGWKPNFRLLPLPEKELLLNPNLNPQNEGY
;
A
#
# COMPACT_ATOMS: atom_id res chain seq x y z
N MET A 1 82.69 24.61 1.67
CA MET A 1 81.49 25.36 1.14
C MET A 1 80.98 24.90 -0.25
N LYS A 2 81.80 24.78 -1.29
CA LYS A 2 81.33 24.36 -2.64
C LYS A 2 80.69 22.98 -2.68
N SER A 3 81.20 22.00 -1.92
CA SER A 3 80.69 20.61 -1.90
C SER A 3 79.28 20.50 -1.27
N THR A 4 78.99 21.34 -0.25
CA THR A 4 77.69 21.29 0.44
C THR A 4 76.58 21.95 -0.41
N ILE A 5 76.95 22.97 -1.18
CA ILE A 5 75.99 23.66 -2.07
C ILE A 5 75.57 22.72 -3.22
N ILE A 6 76.51 21.96 -3.80
CA ILE A 6 76.21 21.01 -4.86
C ILE A 6 75.31 19.87 -4.36
N LYS A 7 75.55 19.35 -3.14
CA LYS A 7 74.68 18.32 -2.54
C LYS A 7 73.23 18.82 -2.31
N ASN A 8 73.07 20.06 -1.86
CA ASN A 8 71.75 20.65 -1.64
C ASN A 8 71.01 20.90 -2.96
N ILE A 9 71.72 21.30 -4.03
CA ILE A 9 71.12 21.48 -5.36
C ILE A 9 70.65 20.13 -5.93
N ILE A 10 71.48 19.07 -5.79
CA ILE A 10 71.11 17.70 -6.23
C ILE A 10 69.90 17.19 -5.42
N LEU A 11 69.87 17.43 -4.10
CA LEU A 11 68.75 17.03 -3.25
C LEU A 11 67.47 17.74 -3.63
N LEU A 12 67.56 19.04 -3.93
CA LEU A 12 66.41 19.86 -4.34
C LEU A 12 65.90 19.47 -5.72
N SER A 13 66.80 19.10 -6.67
CA SER A 13 66.39 18.64 -8.00
C SER A 13 65.76 17.23 -7.96
N LEU A 14 66.25 16.35 -7.07
CA LEU A 14 65.61 15.04 -6.84
C LEU A 14 64.23 15.16 -6.17
N LEU A 15 64.05 16.13 -5.26
CA LEU A 15 62.77 16.42 -4.63
C LEU A 15 61.76 17.01 -5.64
N LEU A 16 62.23 17.90 -6.53
CA LEU A 16 61.41 18.45 -7.61
C LEU A 16 61.02 17.40 -8.64
N LEU A 17 61.94 16.45 -8.95
CA LEU A 17 61.67 15.35 -9.88
C LEU A 17 60.66 14.37 -9.28
N SER A 18 60.72 14.08 -7.96
CA SER A 18 59.73 13.22 -7.28
C SER A 18 58.34 13.83 -7.24
N LEU A 19 58.25 15.17 -7.11
CA LEU A 19 56.94 15.91 -7.17
C LEU A 19 56.30 15.90 -8.58
N LEU A 20 57.12 15.82 -9.63
CA LEU A 20 56.66 15.70 -11.02
C LEU A 20 56.17 14.29 -11.38
N LEU A 21 56.65 13.26 -10.66
CA LEU A 21 56.22 11.85 -10.87
C LEU A 21 54.89 11.53 -10.12
N CYS A 22 54.41 12.39 -9.22
CA CYS A 22 53.14 12.21 -8.52
C CYS A 22 51.92 12.74 -9.31
N LYS A 23 52.05 12.98 -10.62
CA LYS A 23 50.85 13.14 -11.45
C LYS A 23 50.21 11.73 -11.58
N SER A 24 49.41 11.36 -10.60
CA SER A 24 48.53 10.21 -10.65
C SER A 24 47.62 10.37 -11.87
N CYS A 25 47.63 9.38 -12.73
CA CYS A 25 46.70 9.31 -13.84
C CYS A 25 45.26 9.16 -13.28
N ASP A 26 44.51 10.20 -13.21
CA ASP A 26 43.05 10.14 -12.88
C ASP A 26 42.30 9.18 -13.82
N SER A 27 42.85 8.95 -15.03
CA SER A 27 42.27 8.02 -16.00
C SER A 27 42.38 6.53 -15.68
N PHE A 28 43.22 6.14 -14.66
CA PHE A 28 43.35 4.73 -14.30
C PHE A 28 42.28 4.26 -13.31
N THR A 29 41.55 5.18 -12.69
CA THR A 29 40.40 4.88 -11.81
C THR A 29 39.07 4.99 -12.52
N ASP A 30 39.06 5.44 -13.77
CA ASP A 30 37.87 5.48 -14.61
C ASP A 30 37.57 4.08 -15.15
N VAL A 31 37.02 3.23 -14.28
CA VAL A 31 36.45 1.92 -14.70
C VAL A 31 35.20 2.27 -15.49
N GLY A 32 35.31 2.23 -16.82
CA GLY A 32 34.14 2.38 -17.69
C GLY A 32 33.04 1.45 -17.22
N LEU A 33 31.82 1.98 -17.11
CA LEU A 33 30.64 1.22 -16.68
C LEU A 33 30.57 -0.11 -17.45
N PRO A 34 30.28 -1.24 -16.80
CA PRO A 34 30.14 -2.52 -17.46
C PRO A 34 29.15 -2.37 -18.63
N LYS A 35 29.55 -2.81 -19.82
CA LYS A 35 28.76 -2.69 -21.07
C LYS A 35 27.35 -3.28 -20.98
N ASN A 36 27.06 -4.04 -19.91
CA ASN A 36 25.79 -4.72 -19.63
C ASN A 36 24.95 -4.02 -18.54
N GLN A 37 25.39 -2.88 -17.99
CA GLN A 37 24.60 -2.10 -17.04
C GLN A 37 24.00 -0.89 -17.72
N ILE A 38 22.65 -0.81 -17.70
CA ILE A 38 21.90 0.37 -18.15
C ILE A 38 22.01 1.39 -17.01
N THR A 39 22.69 2.51 -17.26
CA THR A 39 22.74 3.62 -16.29
C THR A 39 21.42 4.36 -16.22
N ARG A 40 21.15 5.05 -15.09
CA ARG A 40 19.98 5.91 -14.92
C ARG A 40 19.81 6.88 -16.09
N ASP A 41 20.91 7.47 -16.57
CA ASP A 41 20.88 8.45 -17.67
C ASP A 41 20.43 7.83 -19.02
N LEU A 42 20.70 6.54 -19.22
CA LEU A 42 20.27 5.83 -20.43
C LEU A 42 18.79 5.43 -20.37
N VAL A 43 18.28 5.09 -19.17
CA VAL A 43 16.88 4.69 -18.97
C VAL A 43 15.92 5.80 -19.44
N PHE A 44 16.22 7.05 -19.13
CA PHE A 44 15.35 8.19 -19.45
C PHE A 44 15.69 8.90 -20.76
N LYS A 45 16.47 8.25 -21.64
CA LYS A 45 16.68 8.68 -23.05
C LYS A 45 15.73 8.00 -24.04
N ASP A 46 14.99 6.99 -23.62
CA ASP A 46 14.11 6.19 -24.45
C ASP A 46 12.77 5.91 -23.75
N ASP A 47 11.66 6.17 -24.45
CA ASP A 47 10.31 6.00 -23.92
C ASP A 47 10.03 4.58 -23.41
N GLN A 48 10.57 3.56 -24.08
CA GLN A 48 10.35 2.16 -23.74
C GLN A 48 11.14 1.76 -22.49
N LEU A 49 12.37 2.24 -22.36
CA LEU A 49 13.18 2.02 -21.16
C LEU A 49 12.57 2.70 -19.94
N ALA A 50 12.08 3.94 -20.08
CA ALA A 50 11.38 4.67 -19.02
C ALA A 50 10.10 3.96 -18.58
N LYS A 51 9.28 3.46 -19.53
CA LYS A 51 8.10 2.63 -19.25
C LYS A 51 8.47 1.33 -18.53
N SER A 52 9.59 0.71 -18.91
CA SER A 52 10.08 -0.52 -18.28
C SER A 52 10.53 -0.27 -16.84
N ALA A 53 11.15 0.87 -16.55
CA ALA A 53 11.50 1.26 -15.18
C ALA A 53 10.25 1.39 -14.30
N MET A 54 9.18 2.05 -14.78
CA MET A 54 7.92 2.14 -14.06
C MET A 54 7.24 0.75 -13.91
N ALA A 55 7.31 -0.10 -14.93
CA ALA A 55 6.82 -1.48 -14.82
C ALA A 55 7.55 -2.27 -13.71
N GLY A 56 8.85 -2.04 -13.54
CA GLY A 56 9.62 -2.58 -12.40
C GLY A 56 9.10 -2.10 -11.04
N VAL A 57 8.66 -0.84 -10.95
CA VAL A 57 8.00 -0.31 -9.73
C VAL A 57 6.69 -1.07 -9.47
N TYR A 58 5.79 -1.17 -10.44
CA TYR A 58 4.52 -1.91 -10.27
C TYR A 58 4.75 -3.36 -9.85
N ARG A 59 5.74 -4.02 -10.43
CA ARG A 59 6.11 -5.38 -10.03
C ARG A 59 6.54 -5.45 -8.57
N SER A 60 7.37 -4.52 -8.12
CA SER A 60 7.82 -4.48 -6.72
C SER A 60 6.68 -4.27 -5.73
N LEU A 61 5.61 -3.54 -6.11
CA LEU A 61 4.40 -3.35 -5.29
C LEU A 61 3.64 -4.66 -5.09
N GLU A 62 3.61 -5.53 -6.10
CA GLU A 62 2.96 -6.84 -6.00
C GLU A 62 3.79 -7.83 -5.15
N GLU A 63 5.12 -7.78 -5.26
CA GLU A 63 6.02 -8.73 -4.60
C GLU A 63 6.22 -8.45 -3.11
N SER A 64 6.21 -7.19 -2.66
CA SER A 64 6.53 -6.82 -1.28
C SER A 64 5.83 -5.55 -0.81
N GLY A 65 6.00 -5.21 0.47
CA GLY A 65 5.42 -4.01 1.07
C GLY A 65 3.91 -4.11 1.30
N PHE A 66 3.27 -2.96 1.47
CA PHE A 66 1.85 -2.90 1.88
C PHE A 66 0.89 -3.45 0.83
N LEU A 67 1.16 -3.22 -0.45
CA LEU A 67 0.25 -3.57 -1.54
C LEU A 67 0.45 -5.01 -2.05
N SER A 68 1.41 -5.74 -1.51
CA SER A 68 1.62 -7.14 -1.87
C SER A 68 0.44 -8.01 -1.46
N GLY A 69 0.01 -8.88 -2.38
CA GLY A 69 -0.98 -9.93 -2.10
C GLY A 69 -0.42 -11.14 -1.35
N SER A 70 0.90 -11.19 -1.13
CA SER A 70 1.58 -12.32 -0.49
C SER A 70 1.31 -12.40 1.02
N SER A 71 1.76 -13.48 1.66
CA SER A 71 1.68 -13.66 3.13
C SER A 71 2.39 -12.55 3.91
N SER A 72 3.20 -11.74 3.22
CA SER A 72 3.93 -10.63 3.81
C SER A 72 3.25 -9.27 3.64
N GLY A 73 2.17 -9.17 2.86
CA GLY A 73 1.44 -7.93 2.61
C GLY A 73 0.53 -7.51 3.75
N ALA A 74 0.06 -6.26 3.69
CA ALA A 74 -0.79 -5.67 4.73
C ALA A 74 -2.07 -6.48 4.99
N GLN A 75 -2.69 -7.04 3.97
CA GLN A 75 -3.94 -7.81 4.11
C GLN A 75 -3.81 -9.04 5.02
N VAL A 76 -2.67 -9.74 4.97
CA VAL A 76 -2.43 -10.91 5.84
C VAL A 76 -1.95 -10.46 7.22
N ILE A 77 -0.95 -9.59 7.26
CA ILE A 77 -0.32 -9.17 8.51
C ILE A 77 -1.30 -8.35 9.36
N LEU A 78 -1.96 -7.33 8.80
CA LEU A 78 -2.92 -6.52 9.54
C LEU A 78 -4.24 -7.28 9.80
N GLY A 79 -4.67 -8.17 8.90
CA GLY A 79 -5.82 -9.05 9.16
C GLY A 79 -5.57 -10.01 10.32
N ALA A 80 -4.35 -10.57 10.45
CA ALA A 80 -3.95 -11.39 11.60
C ALA A 80 -3.71 -10.54 12.85
N TYR A 81 -3.27 -9.30 12.70
CA TYR A 81 -3.07 -8.34 13.78
C TYR A 81 -4.37 -7.98 14.50
N VAL A 82 -5.43 -7.79 13.74
CA VAL A 82 -6.78 -7.52 14.29
C VAL A 82 -7.63 -8.80 14.38
N ASP A 83 -8.92 -8.71 14.09
CA ASP A 83 -9.94 -9.72 14.33
C ASP A 83 -10.48 -10.39 13.05
N GLU A 84 -9.69 -10.42 11.96
CA GLU A 84 -10.11 -11.08 10.72
C GLU A 84 -9.54 -12.49 10.58
N LEU A 85 -8.23 -12.65 10.79
CA LEU A 85 -7.51 -13.88 10.53
C LEU A 85 -6.96 -14.52 11.81
N GLN A 86 -6.97 -15.85 11.85
CA GLN A 86 -6.27 -16.67 12.82
C GLN A 86 -5.03 -17.28 12.16
N SER A 87 -3.89 -17.25 12.84
CA SER A 87 -2.68 -17.94 12.40
C SER A 87 -2.67 -19.41 12.80
N TYR A 88 -2.22 -20.24 11.87
CA TYR A 88 -1.91 -21.67 12.02
C TYR A 88 -0.44 -21.95 11.68
N ALA A 89 0.29 -20.93 11.28
CA ALA A 89 1.73 -21.01 11.01
C ALA A 89 2.53 -21.23 12.29
N PRO A 90 3.80 -21.68 12.21
CA PRO A 90 4.69 -21.81 13.36
C PRO A 90 4.72 -20.53 14.21
N ALA A 91 4.83 -20.65 15.53
CA ALA A 91 4.76 -19.53 16.48
C ALA A 91 5.79 -18.42 16.20
N THR A 92 6.93 -18.78 15.58
CA THR A 92 8.01 -17.86 15.21
C THR A 92 7.82 -17.19 13.85
N SER A 93 6.78 -17.56 13.08
CA SER A 93 6.49 -16.92 11.80
C SER A 93 5.98 -15.49 12.00
N ASP A 94 6.27 -14.61 11.03
CA ASP A 94 5.85 -13.21 11.08
C ASP A 94 4.34 -13.09 11.35
N VAL A 95 3.50 -13.85 10.65
CA VAL A 95 2.05 -13.77 10.82
C VAL A 95 1.60 -14.20 12.21
N SER A 96 2.26 -15.21 12.81
CA SER A 96 1.95 -15.64 14.17
C SER A 96 2.40 -14.62 15.22
N VAL A 97 3.53 -13.97 15.03
CA VAL A 97 4.02 -12.87 15.88
C VAL A 97 3.01 -11.73 15.93
N PHE A 98 2.46 -11.33 14.78
CA PHE A 98 1.40 -10.31 14.72
C PHE A 98 0.08 -10.80 15.30
N TYR A 99 -0.32 -12.04 14.99
CA TYR A 99 -1.53 -12.65 15.54
C TYR A 99 -1.49 -12.71 17.08
N GLN A 100 -0.34 -13.05 17.66
CA GLN A 100 -0.13 -13.16 19.12
C GLN A 100 0.16 -11.81 19.79
N LEU A 101 0.27 -10.72 19.02
CA LEU A 101 0.63 -9.38 19.52
C LEU A 101 2.00 -9.35 20.22
N SER A 102 2.93 -10.20 19.80
CA SER A 102 4.29 -10.33 20.37
C SER A 102 5.37 -9.62 19.53
N HIS A 103 4.94 -8.76 18.61
CA HIS A 103 5.83 -7.95 17.76
C HIS A 103 6.58 -6.89 18.58
N MET A 104 7.82 -6.61 18.18
CA MET A 104 8.71 -5.62 18.78
C MET A 104 9.38 -4.77 17.69
N ALA A 105 9.97 -3.64 18.07
CA ALA A 105 10.67 -2.76 17.15
C ALA A 105 11.79 -3.46 16.34
N GLY A 106 12.44 -4.47 16.91
CA GLY A 106 13.44 -5.31 16.24
C GLY A 106 12.85 -6.41 15.34
N SER A 107 11.53 -6.56 15.22
CA SER A 107 10.91 -7.59 14.38
C SER A 107 11.27 -7.41 12.91
N SER A 108 11.76 -8.50 12.28
CA SER A 108 12.13 -8.52 10.85
C SER A 108 10.98 -8.09 9.95
N LYS A 109 9.73 -8.43 10.31
CA LYS A 109 8.56 -8.07 9.54
C LYS A 109 8.24 -6.58 9.58
N ILE A 110 8.40 -5.93 10.73
CA ILE A 110 8.26 -4.47 10.86
C ILE A 110 9.28 -3.78 9.97
N SER A 111 10.55 -4.19 10.08
CA SER A 111 11.63 -3.70 9.20
C SER A 111 11.31 -3.94 7.74
N SER A 112 10.84 -5.12 7.35
CA SER A 112 10.52 -5.45 5.96
C SER A 112 9.38 -4.60 5.40
N LEU A 113 8.27 -4.38 6.13
CA LEU A 113 7.19 -3.50 5.68
C LEU A 113 7.69 -2.07 5.44
N TRP A 114 8.52 -1.56 6.33
CA TRP A 114 9.12 -0.23 6.22
C TRP A 114 10.10 -0.15 5.05
N THR A 115 11.16 -0.99 5.07
CA THR A 115 12.24 -0.90 4.10
C THR A 115 11.80 -1.22 2.67
N SER A 116 10.93 -2.22 2.48
CA SER A 116 10.37 -2.52 1.15
C SER A 116 9.60 -1.32 0.61
N THR A 117 8.77 -0.67 1.45
CA THR A 117 7.96 0.47 1.01
C THR A 117 8.83 1.70 0.71
N TYR A 118 9.82 2.02 1.55
CA TYR A 118 10.75 3.12 1.24
C TYR A 118 11.66 2.84 0.05
N SER A 119 12.03 1.58 -0.19
CA SER A 119 12.73 1.18 -1.43
C SER A 119 11.85 1.41 -2.67
N GLN A 120 10.56 1.09 -2.58
CA GLN A 120 9.59 1.40 -3.64
C GLN A 120 9.46 2.91 -3.86
N ILE A 121 9.35 3.70 -2.79
CA ILE A 121 9.31 5.16 -2.85
C ILE A 121 10.60 5.73 -3.48
N TYR A 122 11.76 5.19 -3.15
CA TYR A 122 13.03 5.57 -3.78
C TYR A 122 12.99 5.32 -5.31
N ASN A 123 12.55 4.14 -5.75
CA ASN A 123 12.44 3.81 -7.16
C ASN A 123 11.41 4.71 -7.88
N ILE A 124 10.29 5.03 -7.22
CA ILE A 124 9.29 5.98 -7.72
C ILE A 124 9.91 7.36 -7.89
N ASN A 125 10.64 7.87 -6.88
CA ASN A 125 11.33 9.15 -6.97
C ASN A 125 12.38 9.15 -8.09
N ALA A 126 13.09 8.04 -8.30
CA ALA A 126 14.03 7.89 -9.40
C ALA A 126 13.35 8.01 -10.77
N VAL A 127 12.14 7.48 -10.91
CA VAL A 127 11.35 7.66 -12.14
C VAL A 127 10.88 9.10 -12.29
N ILE A 128 10.32 9.71 -11.23
CA ILE A 128 9.84 11.11 -11.26
C ILE A 128 10.98 12.05 -11.67
N GLU A 129 12.13 11.99 -10.97
CA GLU A 129 13.29 12.83 -11.27
C GLU A 129 13.86 12.55 -12.67
N GLY A 130 13.87 11.28 -13.09
CA GLY A 130 14.37 10.89 -14.40
C GLY A 130 13.52 11.44 -15.55
N VAL A 131 12.18 11.39 -15.44
CA VAL A 131 11.28 11.94 -16.45
C VAL A 131 11.24 13.47 -16.45
N GLU A 132 11.40 14.11 -15.28
CA GLU A 132 11.46 15.57 -15.16
C GLU A 132 12.72 16.15 -15.84
N ASN A 133 13.86 15.49 -15.65
CA ASN A 133 15.16 15.94 -16.17
C ASN A 133 15.42 15.49 -17.62
N SER A 134 14.52 14.68 -18.23
CA SER A 134 14.73 14.19 -19.59
C SER A 134 14.28 15.17 -20.65
N GLU A 135 15.16 15.45 -21.62
CA GLU A 135 14.85 16.18 -22.85
C GLU A 135 14.48 15.24 -24.02
N ASN A 136 14.72 13.93 -23.86
CA ASN A 136 14.58 12.96 -24.96
C ASN A 136 13.25 12.21 -24.95
N LEU A 137 12.57 12.14 -23.80
CA LEU A 137 11.29 11.47 -23.71
C LEU A 137 10.17 12.30 -24.33
N SER A 138 9.20 11.63 -24.95
CA SER A 138 7.98 12.26 -25.43
C SER A 138 7.23 12.94 -24.27
N SER A 139 6.54 14.03 -24.56
CA SER A 139 5.77 14.78 -23.55
C SER A 139 4.67 13.91 -22.92
N GLU A 140 4.07 13.01 -23.71
CA GLU A 140 3.05 12.06 -23.24
C GLU A 140 3.63 11.10 -22.19
N VAL A 141 4.79 10.47 -22.48
CA VAL A 141 5.44 9.53 -21.57
C VAL A 141 5.91 10.24 -20.31
N ARG A 142 6.51 11.43 -20.42
CA ARG A 142 6.90 12.23 -19.25
C ARG A 142 5.73 12.54 -18.35
N SER A 143 4.65 13.08 -18.89
CA SER A 143 3.45 13.45 -18.12
C SER A 143 2.84 12.23 -17.45
N ARG A 144 2.67 11.15 -18.21
CA ARG A 144 2.08 9.91 -17.70
C ARG A 144 2.90 9.31 -16.57
N LEU A 145 4.21 9.06 -16.78
CA LEU A 145 5.04 8.40 -15.75
C LEU A 145 5.23 9.27 -14.51
N LYS A 146 5.29 10.61 -14.67
CA LYS A 146 5.29 11.52 -13.54
C LYS A 146 3.98 11.44 -12.75
N GLY A 147 2.83 11.47 -13.42
CA GLY A 147 1.52 11.34 -12.78
C GLY A 147 1.34 10.01 -12.04
N GLU A 148 1.75 8.89 -12.67
CA GLU A 148 1.77 7.57 -12.04
C GLU A 148 2.68 7.55 -10.81
N GLY A 149 3.90 8.10 -10.91
CA GLY A 149 4.85 8.17 -9.80
C GLY A 149 4.32 8.97 -8.60
N LEU A 150 3.75 10.15 -8.84
CA LEU A 150 3.16 10.99 -7.78
C LEU A 150 2.00 10.27 -7.07
N PHE A 151 1.12 9.62 -7.82
CA PHE A 151 0.04 8.80 -7.27
C PHE A 151 0.58 7.66 -6.38
N LEU A 152 1.56 6.90 -6.88
CA LEU A 152 2.16 5.78 -6.17
C LEU A 152 2.89 6.24 -4.90
N ARG A 153 3.63 7.34 -4.97
CA ARG A 153 4.32 7.93 -3.81
C ARG A 153 3.34 8.31 -2.72
N SER A 154 2.23 8.95 -3.08
CA SER A 154 1.19 9.36 -2.15
C SER A 154 0.53 8.17 -1.46
N ILE A 155 0.08 7.15 -2.20
CA ILE A 155 -0.62 6.00 -1.60
C ILE A 155 0.30 5.19 -0.68
N LEU A 156 1.60 5.05 -1.01
CA LEU A 156 2.56 4.36 -0.15
C LEU A 156 2.83 5.12 1.16
N HIS A 157 3.01 6.44 1.10
CA HIS A 157 3.14 7.24 2.31
C HIS A 157 1.86 7.23 3.16
N LEU A 158 0.68 7.13 2.52
CA LEU A 158 -0.59 6.98 3.25
C LEU A 158 -0.63 5.67 4.05
N TYR A 159 -0.21 4.54 3.47
CA TYR A 159 -0.11 3.28 4.21
C TYR A 159 0.91 3.34 5.34
N LEU A 160 2.08 3.94 5.09
CA LEU A 160 3.12 4.14 6.11
C LEU A 160 2.60 4.96 7.29
N VAL A 161 2.03 6.14 7.02
CA VAL A 161 1.57 7.05 8.09
C VAL A 161 0.40 6.46 8.88
N GLN A 162 -0.51 5.74 8.22
CA GLN A 162 -1.61 5.05 8.89
C GLN A 162 -1.12 3.92 9.81
N THR A 163 -0.02 3.28 9.46
CA THR A 163 0.51 2.13 10.20
C THR A 163 1.49 2.55 11.30
N PHE A 164 2.39 3.49 11.00
CA PHE A 164 3.50 3.86 11.89
C PHE A 164 3.33 5.22 12.58
N GLY A 165 2.30 5.99 12.23
CA GLY A 165 2.14 7.36 12.76
C GLY A 165 3.08 8.35 12.05
N SER A 166 3.79 9.18 12.82
CA SER A 166 4.75 10.13 12.24
C SER A 166 5.88 9.43 11.51
N ILE A 167 6.12 9.80 10.25
CA ILE A 167 7.11 9.19 9.35
C ILE A 167 7.84 10.26 8.51
N PRO A 168 9.03 10.01 7.97
CA PRO A 168 9.61 10.89 6.97
C PRO A 168 8.82 10.85 5.65
N TYR A 169 8.56 12.00 5.06
CA TYR A 169 8.02 12.09 3.70
C TYR A 169 9.18 12.23 2.71
N VAL A 170 9.52 11.13 2.03
CA VAL A 170 10.67 11.05 1.12
C VAL A 170 10.22 11.33 -0.31
N ASN A 171 10.64 12.47 -0.86
CA ASN A 171 10.27 12.92 -2.21
C ASN A 171 11.46 13.11 -3.16
N SER A 172 12.63 12.62 -2.78
CA SER A 172 13.87 12.73 -3.56
C SER A 172 14.71 11.45 -3.42
N THR A 173 15.59 11.23 -4.41
CA THR A 173 16.63 10.19 -4.36
C THR A 173 17.94 10.68 -3.71
N ASN A 174 18.01 11.95 -3.29
CA ASN A 174 19.21 12.53 -2.70
C ASN A 174 19.52 11.88 -1.34
N TYR A 175 20.58 11.06 -1.32
CA TYR A 175 21.02 10.33 -0.13
C TYR A 175 21.42 11.26 1.02
N GLU A 176 22.12 12.36 0.73
CA GLU A 176 22.59 13.31 1.75
C GLU A 176 21.42 13.95 2.51
N VAL A 177 20.32 14.21 1.81
CA VAL A 177 19.08 14.73 2.42
C VAL A 177 18.36 13.61 3.18
N ASN A 178 18.21 12.44 2.57
CA ASN A 178 17.38 11.36 3.11
C ASN A 178 18.00 10.71 4.35
N GLN A 179 19.34 10.62 4.46
CA GLN A 179 20.01 10.02 5.61
C GLN A 179 19.77 10.77 6.95
N SER A 180 19.35 12.02 6.88
CA SER A 180 19.10 12.88 8.06
C SER A 180 17.69 13.44 8.12
N ILE A 181 16.79 12.93 7.30
CA ILE A 181 15.40 13.41 7.22
C ILE A 181 14.66 13.18 8.55
N SER A 182 13.92 14.17 9.01
CA SER A 182 13.10 14.08 10.22
C SER A 182 11.71 13.50 9.92
N LYS A 183 11.05 13.01 10.97
CA LYS A 183 9.62 12.61 10.86
C LYS A 183 8.75 13.85 10.62
N SER A 184 7.78 13.69 9.76
CA SER A 184 6.63 14.59 9.61
C SER A 184 5.45 14.06 10.43
N SER A 185 4.67 14.96 11.01
CA SER A 185 3.43 14.57 11.69
C SER A 185 2.42 13.98 10.70
N ILE A 186 1.44 13.24 11.19
CA ILE A 186 0.38 12.63 10.38
C ILE A 186 -0.27 13.70 9.47
N ALA A 187 -0.61 14.86 10.02
CA ALA A 187 -1.23 15.96 9.27
C ALA A 187 -0.30 16.50 8.16
N GLN A 188 1.00 16.64 8.44
CA GLN A 188 1.97 17.09 7.45
C GLN A 188 2.13 16.05 6.32
N VAL A 189 2.14 14.75 6.64
CA VAL A 189 2.18 13.70 5.61
C VAL A 189 0.94 13.75 4.73
N TYR A 190 -0.27 13.96 5.29
CA TYR A 190 -1.49 14.11 4.49
C TYR A 190 -1.41 15.33 3.55
N VAL A 191 -0.88 16.46 4.02
CA VAL A 191 -0.67 17.64 3.17
C VAL A 191 0.22 17.31 1.98
N GLN A 192 1.33 16.61 2.21
CA GLN A 192 2.25 16.20 1.13
C GLN A 192 1.60 15.18 0.19
N CYS A 193 0.88 14.18 0.72
CA CYS A 193 0.15 13.22 -0.08
C CYS A 193 -0.89 13.91 -0.99
N LYS A 194 -1.64 14.88 -0.45
CA LYS A 194 -2.63 15.65 -1.24
C LYS A 194 -1.94 16.48 -2.31
N ALA A 195 -0.81 17.13 -2.01
CA ALA A 195 -0.04 17.89 -3.00
C ALA A 195 0.44 17.01 -4.17
N ASP A 196 0.93 15.79 -3.88
CA ASP A 196 1.29 14.83 -4.91
C ASP A 196 0.07 14.42 -5.76
N LEU A 197 -1.09 14.16 -5.13
CA LEU A 197 -2.30 13.76 -5.84
C LEU A 197 -2.88 14.90 -6.68
N ASP A 198 -2.86 16.13 -6.19
CA ASP A 198 -3.31 17.30 -6.94
C ASP A 198 -2.43 17.54 -8.18
N ALA A 199 -1.12 17.36 -8.05
CA ALA A 199 -0.21 17.38 -9.19
C ALA A 199 -0.49 16.19 -10.15
N ALA A 200 -0.73 14.99 -9.63
CA ALA A 200 -1.07 13.83 -10.43
C ALA A 200 -2.38 14.01 -11.22
N LEU A 201 -3.41 14.68 -10.64
CA LEU A 201 -4.67 14.98 -11.32
C LEU A 201 -4.49 15.78 -12.62
N SER A 202 -3.46 16.63 -12.69
CA SER A 202 -3.17 17.40 -13.91
C SER A 202 -2.49 16.57 -15.01
N LEU A 203 -1.91 15.44 -14.65
CA LEU A 203 -1.05 14.61 -15.51
C LEU A 203 -1.71 13.27 -15.91
N LEU A 204 -2.51 12.70 -15.02
CA LEU A 204 -3.18 11.42 -15.25
C LEU A 204 -4.34 11.56 -16.23
N PRO A 205 -4.60 10.53 -17.05
CA PRO A 205 -5.74 10.52 -17.95
C PRO A 205 -7.04 10.38 -17.17
N GLU A 206 -8.12 10.89 -17.73
CA GLU A 206 -9.48 10.71 -17.20
C GLU A 206 -9.87 9.22 -17.25
N THR A 207 -9.53 8.57 -18.35
CA THR A 207 -9.87 7.19 -18.66
C THR A 207 -8.70 6.50 -19.37
N LEU A 208 -8.67 5.17 -19.31
CA LEU A 208 -7.71 4.38 -20.08
C LEU A 208 -8.36 3.85 -21.36
N ALA A 209 -7.73 4.08 -22.51
CA ALA A 209 -8.22 3.66 -23.82
C ALA A 209 -8.49 2.14 -23.92
N THR A 210 -7.74 1.33 -23.18
CA THR A 210 -7.86 -0.14 -23.18
C THR A 210 -8.91 -0.69 -22.21
N GLY A 211 -9.56 0.17 -21.41
CA GLY A 211 -10.44 -0.27 -20.30
C GLY A 211 -9.71 -1.01 -19.17
N ASN A 212 -8.41 -1.19 -19.29
CA ASN A 212 -7.57 -1.90 -18.32
C ASN A 212 -7.32 -1.01 -17.08
N ARG A 213 -7.50 -1.57 -15.89
CA ARG A 213 -7.41 -0.85 -14.60
C ARG A 213 -6.04 -0.95 -13.93
N ILE A 214 -5.00 -1.37 -14.64
CA ILE A 214 -3.64 -1.58 -14.07
C ILE A 214 -2.81 -0.30 -13.94
N TYR A 215 -3.23 0.77 -14.60
CA TYR A 215 -2.61 2.09 -14.44
C TYR A 215 -3.58 3.05 -13.76
N PRO A 216 -3.09 3.96 -12.91
CA PRO A 216 -3.95 4.94 -12.27
C PRO A 216 -4.50 5.95 -13.27
N THR A 217 -5.73 6.35 -13.03
CA THR A 217 -6.40 7.47 -13.70
C THR A 217 -6.67 8.57 -12.69
N LYS A 218 -7.25 9.69 -13.10
CA LYS A 218 -7.74 10.72 -12.17
C LYS A 218 -8.70 10.13 -11.13
N MET A 219 -9.49 9.11 -11.51
CA MET A 219 -10.41 8.46 -10.57
C MET A 219 -9.68 7.72 -9.45
N ALA A 220 -8.51 7.13 -9.73
CA ALA A 220 -7.66 6.55 -8.70
C ALA A 220 -7.12 7.63 -7.73
N ALA A 221 -6.69 8.78 -8.26
CA ALA A 221 -6.24 9.90 -7.44
C ALA A 221 -7.38 10.47 -6.57
N TYR A 222 -8.58 10.68 -7.13
CA TYR A 222 -9.76 11.10 -6.36
C TYR A 222 -10.14 10.09 -5.28
N THR A 223 -9.98 8.79 -5.52
CA THR A 223 -10.26 7.75 -4.51
C THR A 223 -9.31 7.87 -3.31
N VAL A 224 -8.01 8.11 -3.56
CA VAL A 224 -7.05 8.30 -2.47
C VAL A 224 -7.27 9.63 -1.75
N LEU A 225 -7.64 10.71 -2.47
CA LEU A 225 -8.04 11.99 -1.87
C LEU A 225 -9.28 11.84 -0.98
N ALA A 226 -10.29 11.07 -1.41
CA ALA A 226 -11.47 10.76 -0.60
C ALA A 226 -11.08 10.01 0.69
N ARG A 227 -10.17 9.03 0.58
CA ARG A 227 -9.66 8.25 1.73
C ARG A 227 -8.86 9.13 2.70
N ILE A 228 -7.99 10.03 2.21
CA ILE A 228 -7.27 10.99 3.07
C ILE A 228 -8.25 11.92 3.76
N SER A 229 -9.22 12.48 3.02
CA SER A 229 -10.25 13.38 3.58
C SER A 229 -11.10 12.68 4.65
N TYR A 230 -11.39 11.39 4.45
CA TYR A 230 -12.05 10.54 5.44
C TYR A 230 -11.21 10.41 6.73
N TYR A 231 -9.91 10.17 6.62
CA TYR A 231 -9.03 10.10 7.79
C TYR A 231 -8.84 11.44 8.49
N GLU A 232 -8.87 12.53 7.75
CA GLU A 232 -8.84 13.91 8.30
C GLU A 232 -10.19 14.34 8.91
N LYS A 233 -11.24 13.54 8.74
CA LYS A 233 -12.63 13.91 9.09
C LYS A 233 -13.11 15.17 8.36
N ASN A 234 -12.54 15.43 7.16
CA ASN A 234 -12.99 16.48 6.25
C ASN A 234 -14.13 15.95 5.37
N TRP A 235 -15.34 15.98 5.93
CA TRP A 235 -16.50 15.32 5.34
C TRP A 235 -16.93 15.94 4.02
N ASP A 236 -16.79 17.26 3.87
CA ASP A 236 -17.14 17.94 2.60
C ASP A 236 -16.22 17.48 1.46
N ALA A 237 -14.91 17.44 1.69
CA ALA A 237 -13.96 16.95 0.71
C ALA A 237 -14.14 15.45 0.43
N ALA A 238 -14.43 14.63 1.45
CA ALA A 238 -14.73 13.21 1.29
C ALA A 238 -15.94 12.97 0.37
N ILE A 239 -17.02 13.76 0.54
CA ILE A 239 -18.21 13.72 -0.33
C ILE A 239 -17.83 14.18 -1.75
N GLN A 240 -17.12 15.29 -1.88
CA GLN A 240 -16.73 15.85 -3.18
C GLN A 240 -15.96 14.86 -4.02
N TYR A 241 -14.87 14.29 -3.46
CA TYR A 241 -14.02 13.35 -4.19
C TYR A 241 -14.73 12.01 -4.47
N SER A 242 -15.54 11.51 -3.53
CA SER A 242 -16.36 10.32 -3.76
C SER A 242 -17.37 10.54 -4.88
N ASN A 243 -18.01 11.71 -4.94
CA ASN A 243 -18.95 12.07 -6.01
C ASN A 243 -18.27 12.10 -7.38
N ALA A 244 -17.04 12.60 -7.48
CA ALA A 244 -16.28 12.62 -8.73
C ALA A 244 -16.12 11.22 -9.35
N VAL A 245 -15.87 10.21 -8.51
CA VAL A 245 -15.69 8.83 -8.96
C VAL A 245 -17.03 8.11 -9.17
N ILE A 246 -17.94 8.19 -8.21
CA ILE A 246 -19.26 7.52 -8.26
C ILE A 246 -20.10 8.06 -9.41
N GLY A 247 -19.96 9.36 -9.75
CA GLY A 247 -20.60 9.99 -10.90
C GLY A 247 -20.02 9.58 -12.26
N ASN A 248 -18.86 8.98 -12.30
CA ASN A 248 -18.24 8.53 -13.54
C ASN A 248 -18.83 7.18 -13.98
N THR A 249 -19.51 7.17 -15.14
CA THR A 249 -20.25 6.02 -15.65
C THR A 249 -19.41 4.82 -16.00
N GLN A 250 -18.09 4.96 -16.05
CA GLN A 250 -17.14 3.86 -16.31
C GLN A 250 -16.87 2.99 -15.07
N TYR A 251 -17.18 3.51 -13.87
CA TYR A 251 -16.96 2.81 -12.62
C TYR A 251 -18.31 2.49 -11.97
N LYS A 252 -18.75 1.27 -12.13
CA LYS A 252 -20.04 0.81 -11.62
C LYS A 252 -19.82 -0.34 -10.64
N MET A 253 -20.51 -0.27 -9.52
CA MET A 253 -20.53 -1.40 -8.59
C MET A 253 -20.99 -2.66 -9.31
N GLU A 254 -20.18 -3.71 -9.26
CA GLU A 254 -20.49 -5.00 -9.86
C GLU A 254 -21.63 -5.68 -9.08
N SER A 255 -22.66 -6.08 -9.78
CA SER A 255 -23.84 -6.70 -9.18
C SER A 255 -23.63 -8.15 -8.79
N ASP A 256 -22.83 -8.88 -9.56
CA ASP A 256 -22.47 -10.28 -9.29
C ASP A 256 -21.26 -10.34 -8.36
N LEU A 257 -21.49 -10.76 -7.11
CA LEU A 257 -20.44 -10.89 -6.11
C LEU A 257 -19.26 -11.78 -6.56
N ASN A 258 -19.49 -12.74 -7.44
CA ASN A 258 -18.44 -13.59 -7.96
C ASN A 258 -17.55 -12.94 -9.00
N LYS A 259 -17.95 -11.77 -9.53
CA LYS A 259 -17.18 -11.03 -10.53
C LYS A 259 -16.41 -9.83 -9.95
N VAL A 260 -16.66 -9.46 -8.70
CA VAL A 260 -16.06 -8.25 -8.07
C VAL A 260 -14.53 -8.26 -8.13
N PHE A 261 -13.88 -9.41 -8.09
CA PHE A 261 -12.41 -9.53 -8.06
C PHE A 261 -11.82 -10.06 -9.38
N LEU A 262 -12.61 -10.11 -10.45
CA LEU A 262 -12.09 -10.40 -11.79
C LEU A 262 -11.38 -9.17 -12.38
N LYS A 263 -10.42 -9.41 -13.28
CA LYS A 263 -9.66 -8.36 -13.94
C LYS A 263 -10.52 -7.35 -14.72
N ASP A 264 -11.65 -7.79 -15.27
CA ASP A 264 -12.54 -6.99 -16.11
C ASP A 264 -13.71 -6.37 -15.31
N ASN A 265 -13.63 -6.37 -14.00
CA ASN A 265 -14.65 -5.81 -13.11
C ASN A 265 -14.85 -4.31 -13.33
N SER A 266 -16.09 -3.89 -13.51
CA SER A 266 -16.46 -2.49 -13.73
C SER A 266 -16.33 -1.61 -12.47
N GLY A 267 -16.36 -2.19 -11.28
CA GLY A 267 -16.20 -1.50 -9.99
C GLY A 267 -14.76 -1.26 -9.59
N SER A 268 -13.81 -1.95 -10.20
CA SER A 268 -12.38 -1.75 -9.94
C SER A 268 -11.92 -0.39 -10.47
N ILE A 269 -11.23 0.38 -9.63
CA ILE A 269 -10.67 1.68 -9.98
C ILE A 269 -9.19 1.53 -10.32
N TRP A 270 -8.47 0.74 -9.53
CA TRP A 270 -7.08 0.42 -9.79
C TRP A 270 -6.74 -0.99 -9.29
N GLN A 271 -5.97 -1.71 -10.12
CA GLN A 271 -5.56 -3.10 -9.88
C GLN A 271 -4.06 -3.26 -10.12
N LEU A 272 -3.44 -4.22 -9.45
CA LEU A 272 -2.08 -4.65 -9.74
C LEU A 272 -2.10 -5.90 -10.62
N LEU A 273 -1.27 -5.88 -11.65
CA LEU A 273 -1.12 -6.95 -12.62
C LEU A 273 -0.31 -8.10 -12.00
N PRO A 274 -0.73 -9.36 -12.12
CA PRO A 274 0.08 -10.50 -11.71
C PRO A 274 1.40 -10.57 -12.47
N PHE A 275 2.37 -11.22 -11.87
CA PHE A 275 3.73 -11.39 -12.40
C PHE A 275 3.81 -11.87 -13.86
N SER A 276 2.87 -12.68 -14.30
CA SER A 276 2.81 -13.24 -15.66
C SER A 276 1.38 -13.45 -16.09
N SER A 277 1.13 -13.45 -17.40
CA SER A 277 -0.19 -13.61 -18.01
C SER A 277 -0.90 -14.93 -17.70
N ILE A 278 -0.22 -15.91 -17.14
CA ILE A 278 -0.79 -17.20 -16.72
C ILE A 278 -0.96 -17.31 -15.20
N TYR A 279 -0.40 -16.35 -14.42
CA TYR A 279 -0.59 -16.30 -12.97
C TYR A 279 -1.85 -15.51 -12.62
N ASN A 280 -2.46 -15.87 -11.52
CA ASN A 280 -3.50 -15.11 -10.85
C ASN A 280 -2.89 -14.42 -9.62
N THR A 281 -3.72 -13.93 -8.71
CA THR A 281 -3.25 -13.12 -7.59
C THR A 281 -2.53 -13.94 -6.52
N TYR A 282 -1.58 -13.32 -5.81
CA TYR A 282 -1.02 -13.92 -4.58
C TYR A 282 -2.08 -14.16 -3.51
N GLN A 283 -3.15 -13.33 -3.47
CA GLN A 283 -4.26 -13.49 -2.55
C GLN A 283 -4.94 -14.86 -2.69
N GLY A 284 -5.21 -15.30 -3.91
CA GLY A 284 -5.75 -16.64 -4.15
C GLY A 284 -4.84 -17.74 -3.62
N ASN A 285 -3.54 -17.62 -3.87
CA ASN A 285 -2.55 -18.57 -3.39
C ASN A 285 -2.42 -18.61 -1.86
N VAL A 286 -2.49 -17.46 -1.21
CA VAL A 286 -2.28 -17.34 0.25
C VAL A 286 -3.52 -17.75 1.04
N PHE A 287 -4.71 -17.40 0.54
CA PHE A 287 -5.95 -17.59 1.30
C PHE A 287 -6.67 -18.90 1.03
N ILE A 288 -6.68 -19.41 -0.20
CA ILE A 288 -7.41 -20.63 -0.54
C ILE A 288 -6.76 -21.84 0.16
N LEU A 289 -7.51 -22.53 0.99
CA LEU A 289 -7.04 -23.71 1.71
C LEU A 289 -7.03 -24.94 0.83
N ASN A 290 -5.86 -25.46 0.50
CA ASN A 290 -5.70 -26.75 -0.19
C ASN A 290 -5.73 -27.94 0.78
N THR A 291 -5.41 -27.71 2.06
CA THR A 291 -5.39 -28.71 3.13
C THR A 291 -6.18 -28.21 4.34
N ALA A 292 -6.65 -29.13 5.16
CA ALA A 292 -7.17 -28.89 6.50
C ALA A 292 -6.52 -29.90 7.46
N PRO A 293 -6.01 -29.46 8.62
CA PRO A 293 -5.95 -28.07 9.14
C PRO A 293 -5.16 -27.13 8.23
N PRO A 294 -5.41 -25.80 8.32
CA PRO A 294 -4.61 -24.78 7.63
C PRO A 294 -3.15 -24.82 8.06
N THR A 295 -2.24 -24.41 7.18
CA THR A 295 -0.80 -24.31 7.49
C THR A 295 -0.32 -22.87 7.65
N ASN A 296 -1.14 -21.88 7.28
CA ASN A 296 -0.79 -20.45 7.37
C ASN A 296 -1.89 -19.67 8.09
N VAL A 297 -2.93 -19.23 7.42
CA VAL A 297 -4.02 -18.43 8.00
C VAL A 297 -5.39 -18.98 7.59
N ALA A 298 -6.39 -18.69 8.43
CA ALA A 298 -7.80 -18.89 8.11
C ALA A 298 -8.64 -17.76 8.72
N LEU A 299 -9.86 -17.58 8.26
CA LEU A 299 -10.80 -16.64 8.89
C LEU A 299 -11.13 -17.10 10.31
N ARG A 300 -11.27 -16.14 11.20
CA ARG A 300 -11.70 -16.42 12.58
C ARG A 300 -13.18 -16.82 12.61
N GLN A 301 -13.53 -17.76 13.49
CA GLN A 301 -14.90 -18.20 13.64
C GLN A 301 -15.86 -17.09 14.06
N ASP A 302 -15.40 -16.18 14.93
CA ASP A 302 -16.19 -15.04 15.39
C ASP A 302 -16.48 -14.05 14.24
N PHE A 303 -15.55 -13.87 13.29
CA PHE A 303 -15.81 -13.12 12.06
C PHE A 303 -16.92 -13.77 11.22
N ILE A 304 -16.88 -15.09 11.07
CA ILE A 304 -17.90 -15.83 10.30
C ILE A 304 -19.30 -15.69 10.92
N ASN A 305 -19.36 -15.63 12.25
CA ASN A 305 -20.60 -15.48 13.00
C ASN A 305 -21.19 -14.06 12.95
N ASP A 306 -20.37 -13.06 12.59
CA ASP A 306 -20.79 -11.65 12.49
C ASP A 306 -21.55 -11.32 11.19
N PHE A 307 -21.53 -12.21 10.19
CA PHE A 307 -22.35 -12.02 8.98
C PHE A 307 -23.84 -12.05 9.33
N GLU A 308 -24.60 -11.14 8.74
CA GLU A 308 -26.06 -11.13 8.90
C GLU A 308 -26.68 -12.38 8.24
N PRO A 309 -27.76 -12.92 8.81
CA PRO A 309 -28.50 -14.00 8.13
C PRO A 309 -28.95 -13.54 6.72
N GLY A 310 -28.65 -14.38 5.72
CA GLY A 310 -28.96 -14.06 4.31
C GLY A 310 -27.93 -13.23 3.58
N ASP A 311 -26.81 -12.82 4.22
CA ASP A 311 -25.74 -12.09 3.55
C ASP A 311 -25.07 -12.99 2.48
N SER A 312 -25.32 -12.68 1.21
CA SER A 312 -24.80 -13.43 0.06
C SER A 312 -23.28 -13.37 -0.07
N ARG A 313 -22.61 -12.38 0.54
CA ARG A 313 -21.13 -12.28 0.58
C ARG A 313 -20.54 -13.46 1.34
N LYS A 314 -21.22 -13.97 2.37
CA LYS A 314 -20.75 -15.16 3.09
C LYS A 314 -20.66 -16.36 2.14
N ALA A 315 -21.65 -16.59 1.29
CA ALA A 315 -21.65 -17.67 0.32
C ALA A 315 -20.65 -17.42 -0.82
N ALA A 316 -20.53 -16.16 -1.28
CA ALA A 316 -19.70 -15.81 -2.42
C ALA A 316 -18.20 -15.65 -2.08
N TRP A 317 -17.87 -15.12 -0.88
CA TRP A 317 -16.52 -14.68 -0.53
C TRP A 317 -15.88 -15.44 0.64
N VAL A 318 -16.56 -16.44 1.19
CA VAL A 318 -16.03 -17.32 2.23
C VAL A 318 -16.03 -18.74 1.72
N GLY A 319 -14.84 -19.31 1.58
CA GLY A 319 -14.67 -20.75 1.34
C GLY A 319 -14.54 -21.50 2.65
N GLN A 320 -14.72 -22.82 2.58
CA GLN A 320 -14.55 -23.69 3.73
C GLN A 320 -13.87 -25.00 3.38
N LYS A 321 -13.15 -25.56 4.34
CA LYS A 321 -12.52 -26.88 4.23
C LYS A 321 -12.60 -27.60 5.57
N THR A 322 -12.96 -28.89 5.54
CA THR A 322 -13.14 -29.72 6.74
C THR A 322 -11.99 -30.73 6.82
N ASP A 323 -11.45 -30.92 8.02
CA ASP A 323 -10.41 -31.92 8.29
C ASP A 323 -11.00 -33.31 8.56
N SER A 324 -10.14 -34.30 8.77
CA SER A 324 -10.51 -35.69 9.08
C SER A 324 -11.24 -35.86 10.42
N GLN A 325 -11.21 -34.82 11.29
CA GLN A 325 -11.89 -34.79 12.58
C GLN A 325 -13.25 -34.07 12.51
N ASN A 326 -13.74 -33.76 11.30
CA ASN A 326 -14.95 -32.97 11.04
C ASN A 326 -14.89 -31.52 11.53
N LYS A 327 -13.71 -30.95 11.79
CA LYS A 327 -13.54 -29.53 12.09
C LYS A 327 -13.46 -28.74 10.83
N THR A 328 -14.33 -27.73 10.68
CA THR A 328 -14.38 -26.85 9.52
C THR A 328 -13.57 -25.59 9.75
N TYR A 329 -12.80 -25.22 8.73
CA TYR A 329 -12.00 -24.01 8.66
C TYR A 329 -12.51 -23.15 7.51
N TYR A 330 -12.58 -21.83 7.74
CA TYR A 330 -13.07 -20.85 6.77
C TYR A 330 -11.92 -20.01 6.24
N TYR A 331 -11.99 -19.63 4.96
CA TYR A 331 -10.96 -18.84 4.34
C TYR A 331 -11.54 -17.75 3.42
N PRO A 332 -10.82 -16.61 3.23
CA PRO A 332 -11.20 -15.60 2.25
C PRO A 332 -11.24 -16.22 0.84
N PHE A 333 -12.37 -16.12 0.18
CA PHE A 333 -12.60 -16.66 -1.17
C PHE A 333 -13.09 -15.56 -2.12
N LYS A 334 -12.59 -14.34 -1.94
CA LYS A 334 -12.82 -13.23 -2.86
C LYS A 334 -12.13 -13.48 -4.20
N TYR A 335 -10.89 -13.94 -4.17
CA TYR A 335 -10.16 -14.48 -5.30
C TYR A 335 -10.40 -15.99 -5.38
N LYS A 336 -10.73 -16.49 -6.59
CA LYS A 336 -11.16 -17.87 -6.81
C LYS A 336 -10.07 -18.78 -7.37
N GLN A 337 -8.98 -18.16 -7.88
CA GLN A 337 -7.90 -18.87 -8.54
C GLN A 337 -6.71 -19.05 -7.59
N TYR A 338 -6.42 -20.32 -7.25
CA TYR A 338 -5.31 -20.64 -6.35
C TYR A 338 -3.94 -20.37 -6.96
N SER A 339 -3.76 -20.64 -8.25
CA SER A 339 -2.45 -20.55 -8.91
C SER A 339 -2.57 -20.11 -10.37
N THR A 340 -1.90 -20.82 -11.29
CA THR A 340 -1.91 -20.56 -12.71
C THR A 340 -3.18 -21.04 -13.40
N SER A 341 -3.55 -20.39 -14.49
CA SER A 341 -4.58 -20.77 -15.44
C SER A 341 -4.06 -20.53 -16.86
N THR A 342 -4.84 -20.84 -17.89
CA THR A 342 -4.46 -20.58 -19.30
C THR A 342 -4.24 -19.11 -19.58
N SER A 343 -4.89 -18.23 -18.82
CA SER A 343 -4.65 -16.78 -18.78
C SER A 343 -5.07 -16.25 -17.42
N SER A 344 -4.49 -15.13 -16.99
CA SER A 344 -4.90 -14.46 -15.75
C SER A 344 -6.36 -14.04 -15.83
N LEU A 345 -7.16 -14.46 -14.86
CA LEU A 345 -8.58 -14.12 -14.70
C LEU A 345 -8.78 -13.03 -13.65
N GLU A 346 -7.87 -12.93 -12.69
CA GLU A 346 -7.95 -12.07 -11.52
C GLU A 346 -6.71 -11.20 -11.40
N TYR A 347 -6.91 -9.91 -11.13
CA TYR A 347 -5.87 -8.94 -10.76
C TYR A 347 -6.11 -8.47 -9.33
N SER A 348 -5.04 -8.10 -8.63
CA SER A 348 -5.16 -7.62 -7.24
C SER A 348 -5.87 -6.26 -7.20
N VAL A 349 -7.12 -6.22 -6.75
CA VAL A 349 -7.96 -5.02 -6.69
C VAL A 349 -7.55 -4.18 -5.50
N VAL A 350 -6.89 -3.03 -5.74
CA VAL A 350 -6.40 -2.13 -4.68
C VAL A 350 -7.43 -1.05 -4.34
N LEU A 351 -8.09 -0.49 -5.36
CA LEU A 351 -9.11 0.54 -5.20
C LEU A 351 -10.38 0.13 -5.94
N ARG A 352 -11.53 0.24 -5.28
CA ARG A 352 -12.83 -0.11 -5.86
C ARG A 352 -13.94 0.83 -5.37
N VAL A 353 -14.97 0.97 -6.18
CA VAL A 353 -16.02 1.98 -6.01
C VAL A 353 -16.85 1.78 -4.73
N GLU A 354 -16.95 0.56 -4.22
CA GLU A 354 -17.69 0.25 -3.01
C GLU A 354 -17.13 0.97 -1.78
N GLU A 355 -15.82 1.11 -1.70
CA GLU A 355 -15.20 1.89 -0.63
C GLU A 355 -15.68 3.34 -0.62
N LEU A 356 -15.86 3.93 -1.80
CA LEU A 356 -16.31 5.33 -1.92
C LEU A 356 -17.76 5.52 -1.49
N TYR A 357 -18.64 4.53 -1.75
CA TYR A 357 -20.00 4.55 -1.18
C TYR A 357 -19.95 4.53 0.35
N LEU A 358 -19.06 3.73 0.94
CA LEU A 358 -18.93 3.65 2.41
C LEU A 358 -18.30 4.92 3.00
N ILE A 359 -17.28 5.50 2.36
CA ILE A 359 -16.67 6.78 2.77
C ILE A 359 -17.73 7.91 2.69
N ARG A 360 -18.48 7.98 1.59
CA ARG A 360 -19.49 9.03 1.40
C ARG A 360 -20.66 8.86 2.36
N ALA A 361 -21.10 7.62 2.60
CA ALA A 361 -22.14 7.34 3.60
C ALA A 361 -21.74 7.86 4.98
N GLU A 362 -20.49 7.62 5.41
CA GLU A 362 -20.01 8.11 6.69
C GLU A 362 -19.96 9.64 6.75
N ALA A 363 -19.45 10.25 5.69
CA ALA A 363 -19.44 11.72 5.60
C ALA A 363 -20.84 12.31 5.67
N TYR A 364 -21.83 11.70 5.02
CA TYR A 364 -23.24 12.09 5.15
C TYR A 364 -23.78 11.90 6.58
N ILE A 365 -23.41 10.83 7.28
CA ILE A 365 -23.81 10.63 8.68
C ILE A 365 -23.31 11.78 9.54
N HIS A 366 -22.04 12.14 9.44
CA HIS A 366 -21.45 13.22 10.23
C HIS A 366 -22.01 14.60 9.87
N LYS A 367 -22.59 14.76 8.69
CA LYS A 367 -23.28 15.99 8.26
C LYS A 367 -24.78 15.98 8.59
N GLY A 368 -25.30 14.95 9.27
CA GLY A 368 -26.71 14.82 9.58
C GLY A 368 -27.61 14.50 8.36
N GLN A 369 -27.02 14.10 7.24
CA GLN A 369 -27.71 13.78 5.98
C GLN A 369 -28.02 12.27 5.92
N TYR A 370 -28.78 11.79 6.90
CA TYR A 370 -28.98 10.36 7.14
C TYR A 370 -29.64 9.62 5.97
N ASP A 371 -30.59 10.24 5.28
CA ASP A 371 -31.25 9.62 4.12
C ASP A 371 -30.27 9.32 2.98
N LEU A 372 -29.32 10.23 2.73
CA LEU A 372 -28.26 10.03 1.74
C LEU A 372 -27.29 8.93 2.16
N ALA A 373 -26.93 8.88 3.44
CA ALA A 373 -26.10 7.84 3.99
C ALA A 373 -26.77 6.45 3.88
N ILE A 374 -28.03 6.36 4.23
CA ILE A 374 -28.84 5.14 4.12
C ILE A 374 -28.95 4.70 2.66
N ALA A 375 -29.14 5.64 1.72
CA ALA A 375 -29.18 5.33 0.30
C ALA A 375 -27.88 4.69 -0.20
N ASP A 376 -26.70 5.19 0.23
CA ASP A 376 -25.40 4.62 -0.13
C ASP A 376 -25.18 3.25 0.51
N LEU A 377 -25.48 3.10 1.80
CA LEU A 377 -25.40 1.81 2.49
C LEU A 377 -26.32 0.77 1.84
N ASN A 378 -27.55 1.16 1.48
CA ASN A 378 -28.51 0.25 0.87
C ASN A 378 -28.09 -0.23 -0.52
N LYS A 379 -27.27 0.52 -1.26
CA LYS A 379 -26.70 0.01 -2.52
C LYS A 379 -25.82 -1.23 -2.27
N ILE A 380 -24.99 -1.21 -1.23
CA ILE A 380 -24.10 -2.34 -0.88
C ILE A 380 -24.92 -3.47 -0.28
N ARG A 381 -25.82 -3.17 0.66
CA ARG A 381 -26.67 -4.16 1.32
C ARG A 381 -27.56 -4.91 0.33
N ASN A 382 -28.23 -4.19 -0.56
CA ASN A 382 -29.13 -4.80 -1.56
C ASN A 382 -28.36 -5.70 -2.53
N ARG A 383 -27.14 -5.30 -2.96
CA ARG A 383 -26.27 -6.20 -3.73
C ARG A 383 -25.89 -7.46 -2.95
N ALA A 384 -25.70 -7.34 -1.64
CA ALA A 384 -25.44 -8.47 -0.74
C ALA A 384 -26.69 -9.31 -0.40
N GLY A 385 -27.86 -9.01 -0.98
CA GLY A 385 -29.11 -9.72 -0.70
C GLY A 385 -29.73 -9.38 0.65
N LEU A 386 -29.25 -8.35 1.33
CA LEU A 386 -29.75 -7.92 2.63
C LEU A 386 -30.90 -6.91 2.47
N ALA A 387 -31.82 -6.90 3.44
CA ALA A 387 -32.86 -5.92 3.52
C ALA A 387 -32.29 -4.50 3.62
N SER A 388 -32.96 -3.54 2.97
CA SER A 388 -32.63 -2.13 3.10
C SER A 388 -32.79 -1.67 4.56
N LEU A 389 -31.86 -0.81 5.00
CA LEU A 389 -32.05 -0.04 6.22
C LEU A 389 -33.22 0.92 5.99
N THR A 390 -34.12 0.97 6.96
CA THR A 390 -35.20 1.97 7.01
C THR A 390 -34.70 3.25 7.67
N ALA A 391 -35.56 4.26 7.76
CA ALA A 391 -35.19 5.54 8.37
C ALA A 391 -34.59 5.38 9.77
N ILE A 392 -33.31 5.73 9.90
CA ILE A 392 -32.55 5.76 11.15
C ILE A 392 -32.19 7.21 11.40
N THR A 393 -32.62 7.76 12.53
CA THR A 393 -32.39 9.17 12.90
C THR A 393 -31.31 9.34 13.97
N ASP A 394 -30.81 8.23 14.52
CA ASP A 394 -29.71 8.23 15.48
C ASP A 394 -28.35 8.01 14.80
N GLN A 395 -27.47 8.98 14.97
CA GLN A 395 -26.13 8.98 14.37
C GLN A 395 -25.31 7.75 14.77
N ASN A 396 -25.30 7.38 16.05
CA ASN A 396 -24.49 6.28 16.54
C ASN A 396 -24.99 4.93 16.01
N THR A 397 -26.30 4.76 15.93
CA THR A 397 -26.91 3.56 15.35
C THR A 397 -26.50 3.41 13.88
N LEU A 398 -26.50 4.51 13.13
CA LEU A 398 -26.12 4.50 11.72
C LEU A 398 -24.60 4.28 11.51
N LEU A 399 -23.76 4.88 12.37
CA LEU A 399 -22.31 4.61 12.37
C LEU A 399 -22.00 3.14 12.68
N ASN A 400 -22.70 2.55 13.65
CA ASN A 400 -22.53 1.12 13.97
C ASN A 400 -22.92 0.23 12.78
N ALA A 401 -24.01 0.55 12.08
CA ALA A 401 -24.44 -0.14 10.86
C ALA A 401 -23.38 -0.01 9.76
N LEU A 402 -22.82 1.18 9.57
CA LEU A 402 -21.75 1.44 8.60
C LEU A 402 -20.48 0.64 8.91
N VAL A 403 -20.00 0.65 10.15
CA VAL A 403 -18.79 -0.08 10.57
C VAL A 403 -18.97 -1.58 10.34
N LYS A 404 -20.17 -2.11 10.61
CA LYS A 404 -20.51 -3.50 10.33
C LYS A 404 -20.52 -3.78 8.82
N GLU A 405 -21.10 -2.90 8.03
CA GLU A 405 -21.14 -3.02 6.56
C GLU A 405 -19.72 -2.98 5.97
N ARG A 406 -18.85 -2.05 6.41
CA ARG A 406 -17.45 -1.97 6.02
C ARG A 406 -16.70 -3.27 6.32
N ARG A 407 -16.93 -3.86 7.50
CA ARG A 407 -16.31 -5.13 7.90
C ARG A 407 -16.69 -6.28 6.98
N SER A 408 -17.99 -6.42 6.65
CA SER A 408 -18.49 -7.50 5.77
C SER A 408 -18.09 -7.29 4.31
N GLU A 409 -17.91 -6.03 3.89
CA GLU A 409 -17.54 -5.68 2.52
C GLU A 409 -16.04 -5.75 2.26
N LEU A 410 -15.22 -5.16 3.16
CA LEU A 410 -13.81 -4.88 2.93
C LEU A 410 -12.85 -5.85 3.64
N PHE A 411 -13.35 -6.96 4.22
CA PHE A 411 -12.49 -7.90 4.94
C PHE A 411 -11.36 -8.43 4.07
N THR A 412 -10.20 -8.60 4.69
CA THR A 412 -8.95 -9.05 4.07
C THR A 412 -8.50 -8.26 2.83
N GLU A 413 -8.87 -6.98 2.75
CA GLU A 413 -8.40 -6.05 1.72
C GLU A 413 -7.46 -5.02 2.34
N PHE A 414 -6.16 -5.13 2.08
CA PHE A 414 -5.09 -4.16 2.39
C PHE A 414 -5.16 -3.48 3.77
N GLY A 415 -5.66 -4.19 4.81
CA GLY A 415 -5.68 -3.71 6.19
C GLY A 415 -6.87 -2.79 6.54
N HIS A 416 -7.90 -2.69 5.70
CA HIS A 416 -9.07 -1.85 5.96
C HIS A 416 -9.60 -2.02 7.39
N ARG A 417 -9.75 -3.24 7.88
CA ARG A 417 -10.28 -3.48 9.23
C ARG A 417 -9.46 -2.82 10.33
N PHE A 418 -8.13 -2.84 10.25
CA PHE A 418 -7.26 -2.17 11.22
C PHE A 418 -7.45 -0.66 11.16
N TYR A 419 -7.46 -0.08 9.96
CA TYR A 419 -7.61 1.36 9.78
C TYR A 419 -9.02 1.84 10.14
N ASP A 420 -10.06 1.07 9.85
CA ASP A 420 -11.44 1.37 10.24
C ASP A 420 -11.61 1.40 11.76
N LEU A 421 -11.12 0.36 12.45
CA LEU A 421 -11.16 0.33 13.92
C LEU A 421 -10.40 1.51 14.54
N LYS A 422 -9.27 1.89 13.94
CA LYS A 422 -8.49 3.05 14.38
C LYS A 422 -9.23 4.36 14.13
N GLN A 423 -9.82 4.55 12.95
CA GLN A 423 -10.54 5.77 12.57
C GLN A 423 -11.75 6.04 13.47
N HIS A 424 -12.41 4.98 13.92
CA HIS A 424 -13.58 5.05 14.80
C HIS A 424 -13.25 4.97 16.28
N ASP A 425 -11.96 5.00 16.69
CA ASP A 425 -11.51 4.81 18.05
C ASP A 425 -11.98 3.49 18.70
N LEU A 426 -12.21 2.46 17.88
CA LEU A 426 -12.74 1.16 18.28
C LEU A 426 -11.67 0.11 18.60
N LEU A 427 -10.38 0.37 18.30
CA LEU A 427 -9.32 -0.60 18.56
C LEU A 427 -9.30 -1.05 20.03
N ASP A 428 -9.33 -0.11 20.97
CA ASP A 428 -9.27 -0.43 22.42
C ASP A 428 -10.61 -0.91 22.99
N VAL A 429 -11.68 -0.81 22.22
CA VAL A 429 -13.00 -1.35 22.60
C VAL A 429 -13.16 -2.78 22.08
N VAL A 430 -12.85 -3.01 20.83
CA VAL A 430 -13.07 -4.29 20.15
C VAL A 430 -11.95 -5.28 20.45
N MET A 431 -10.69 -4.85 20.33
CA MET A 431 -9.57 -5.78 20.37
C MET A 431 -9.38 -6.52 21.70
N PRO A 432 -9.57 -5.91 22.89
CA PRO A 432 -9.52 -6.66 24.16
C PRO A 432 -10.53 -7.82 24.25
N THR A 433 -11.68 -7.69 23.59
CA THR A 433 -12.68 -8.78 23.54
C THR A 433 -12.31 -9.90 22.58
N ARG A 434 -11.40 -9.66 21.65
CA ARG A 434 -10.95 -10.60 20.62
C ARG A 434 -9.57 -11.19 20.90
N LYS A 435 -8.70 -10.40 21.55
CA LYS A 435 -7.30 -10.74 21.86
C LYS A 435 -6.91 -10.18 23.22
N SER A 436 -6.80 -11.03 24.23
CA SER A 436 -6.51 -10.66 25.62
C SER A 436 -5.18 -9.93 25.83
N GLY A 437 -4.25 -10.04 24.87
CA GLY A 437 -2.95 -9.35 24.90
C GLY A 437 -2.96 -7.94 24.31
N TRP A 438 -4.10 -7.40 23.86
CA TRP A 438 -4.17 -6.07 23.27
C TRP A 438 -3.78 -4.98 24.26
N LYS A 439 -3.00 -4.00 23.78
CA LYS A 439 -2.58 -2.81 24.56
C LYS A 439 -2.86 -1.55 23.74
N PRO A 440 -3.17 -0.40 24.38
CA PRO A 440 -3.48 0.86 23.67
C PRO A 440 -2.36 1.36 22.73
N ASN A 441 -1.08 1.11 23.06
CA ASN A 441 0.03 1.47 22.18
C ASN A 441 0.03 0.71 20.86
N PHE A 442 -0.68 -0.41 20.73
CA PHE A 442 -0.81 -1.20 19.51
C PHE A 442 -1.68 -0.54 18.43
N ARG A 443 -2.18 0.67 18.67
CA ARG A 443 -2.80 1.52 17.63
C ARG A 443 -1.83 1.94 16.53
N LEU A 444 -0.52 1.87 16.81
CA LEU A 444 0.56 2.10 15.84
C LEU A 444 1.56 0.95 15.94
N LEU A 445 2.15 0.57 14.83
CA LEU A 445 3.31 -0.30 14.85
C LEU A 445 4.55 0.50 15.29
N PRO A 446 5.56 -0.13 15.92
CA PRO A 446 6.80 0.55 16.26
C PRO A 446 7.58 0.90 15.00
N LEU A 447 8.32 1.99 15.02
CA LEU A 447 9.34 2.27 14.02
C LEU A 447 10.44 1.20 14.11
N PRO A 448 11.00 0.74 12.97
CA PRO A 448 12.05 -0.26 13.02
C PRO A 448 13.27 0.22 13.81
N GLU A 449 13.73 -0.58 14.75
CA GLU A 449 14.87 -0.21 15.63
C GLU A 449 16.12 0.17 14.84
N LYS A 450 16.42 -0.56 13.76
CA LYS A 450 17.57 -0.27 12.89
C LYS A 450 17.50 1.12 12.26
N GLU A 451 16.31 1.58 11.87
CA GLU A 451 16.12 2.90 11.27
C GLU A 451 16.36 4.02 12.29
N LEU A 452 15.91 3.83 13.54
CA LEU A 452 16.17 4.77 14.63
C LEU A 452 17.66 4.88 14.98
N LEU A 453 18.40 3.77 14.85
CA LEU A 453 19.86 3.76 15.05
C LEU A 453 20.61 4.43 13.89
N LEU A 454 20.16 4.22 12.65
CA LEU A 454 20.78 4.79 11.45
C LEU A 454 20.48 6.28 11.31
N ASN A 455 19.27 6.70 11.67
CA ASN A 455 18.86 8.11 11.59
C ASN A 455 18.24 8.56 12.94
N PRO A 456 19.03 9.16 13.84
CA PRO A 456 18.53 9.65 15.14
C PRO A 456 17.38 10.67 15.06
N ASN A 457 17.20 11.37 13.92
CA ASN A 457 16.11 12.33 13.71
C ASN A 457 14.73 11.64 13.61
N LEU A 458 14.69 10.31 13.51
CA LEU A 458 13.45 9.53 13.60
C LEU A 458 12.99 9.30 15.04
N ASN A 459 13.79 9.65 16.06
CA ASN A 459 13.37 9.56 17.45
C ASN A 459 12.36 10.68 17.81
N PRO A 460 11.53 10.47 18.85
CA PRO A 460 11.40 9.27 19.66
C PRO A 460 10.67 8.13 18.93
N GLN A 461 10.82 6.90 19.45
CA GLN A 461 9.99 5.74 19.10
C GLN A 461 8.51 6.01 19.39
N ASN A 462 7.61 5.25 18.76
CA ASN A 462 6.20 5.27 19.13
C ASN A 462 6.02 4.81 20.58
N GLU A 463 5.05 5.42 21.28
CA GLU A 463 4.80 5.15 22.70
C GLU A 463 4.58 3.65 22.97
N GLY A 464 5.21 3.15 24.02
CA GLY A 464 5.07 1.77 24.49
C GLY A 464 5.98 0.73 23.84
N TYR A 465 6.95 1.19 22.99
CA TYR A 465 7.95 0.32 22.34
C TYR A 465 9.38 0.70 22.70
#